data_f8ac92b9dba75a25dfb0b703e4ece207
#
_entry.id   f8ac92b9dba75a25dfb0b703e4ece207
#
_cell.length_a   1.000
_cell.length_b   1.000
_cell.length_c   1.000
_cell.angle_alpha   90.00
_cell.angle_beta   90.00
_cell.angle_gamma   90.00
#
_symmetry.space_group_name_H-M   'P 1'
#
loop_
_entity.id
_entity.type
_entity.pdbx_description
1 polymer ?
#
loop_
_entity_poly.entity_id
_entity_poly.type
_entity_poly.pdbx_seq_one_letter_code
_entity_poly.pdbx_strand_id
1 'polypeptide(L)'
;MITKLLHQIWNERKQNAWLFLELIVASLFLWLAIDPLYTLICRKNIPSGCDISDVYMIELAQRIPQDTKFNPEYMDNDIAYECQTQVINIIRSLPEVAYHTITEYAGYPNSYSSSSTVFTADSLNTVGVSYDNLKQMIDEGKVKVANIKYWEYISTEGGNYPATFNIKDIHTGEYLMNNEAHYPNGVFISEKAAMELFGTTEARGREFRELFNRGRYRVAGVFKDIPLVQYEEPWPLIIKNTSINHDHLLRTINGTTTFLHIRLKEGVNKEDFEKKFHTEVMPKLEIGNFYCNNIISHENNRKKYAHMFGISNMYRLYAGLSAFALFCAFLGLLSSFWIRSAERKCEIGIMRSLGASRRKIISQFAMEGVLLATVAFMVAMPFIMHHLHIEGFSDPLKVQSKMGNMDVADPAYLHNQQGTHFVVVTAASYLFITIVTLIGAIVPAWRATRMLPADALRDY
;
A
#
# COMPACT_ATOMS: atom_id res chain seq x y z
N MET A 1 15.43 -36.54 28.95
CA MET A 1 16.48 -35.57 28.65
C MET A 1 16.01 -34.15 28.93
N ILE A 2 14.89 -33.72 28.40
CA ILE A 2 14.33 -32.38 28.61
C ILE A 2 14.08 -32.06 30.09
N THR A 3 13.51 -32.98 30.87
CA THR A 3 13.27 -32.82 32.33
C THR A 3 14.56 -32.58 33.13
N LYS A 4 15.65 -33.25 32.78
CA LYS A 4 16.95 -33.02 33.41
C LYS A 4 17.52 -31.64 33.09
N LEU A 5 17.35 -31.18 31.83
CA LEU A 5 17.78 -29.85 31.41
C LEU A 5 16.95 -28.73 32.10
N LEU A 6 15.65 -28.93 32.27
CA LEU A 6 14.79 -27.97 32.98
C LEU A 6 15.21 -27.89 34.49
N HIS A 7 15.52 -29.01 35.13
CA HIS A 7 16.08 -29.01 36.50
C HIS A 7 17.44 -28.30 36.60
N GLN A 8 18.31 -28.51 35.61
CA GLN A 8 19.62 -27.82 35.55
C GLN A 8 19.43 -26.31 35.39
N ILE A 9 18.58 -25.86 34.43
CA ILE A 9 18.24 -24.44 34.21
C ILE A 9 17.70 -23.81 35.49
N TRP A 10 16.82 -24.53 36.22
CA TRP A 10 16.24 -24.06 37.48
C TRP A 10 17.29 -23.96 38.62
N ASN A 11 18.19 -24.92 38.72
CA ASN A 11 19.26 -24.89 39.72
C ASN A 11 20.25 -23.74 39.46
N GLU A 12 20.49 -23.41 38.17
CA GLU A 12 21.39 -22.32 37.75
C GLU A 12 20.65 -21.01 37.56
N ARG A 13 19.40 -20.86 38.06
CA ARG A 13 18.52 -19.69 37.78
C ARG A 13 19.14 -18.34 38.09
N LYS A 14 20.01 -18.25 39.09
CA LYS A 14 20.69 -16.98 39.43
C LYS A 14 21.71 -16.57 38.37
N GLN A 15 22.41 -17.50 37.78
CA GLN A 15 23.38 -17.27 36.70
C GLN A 15 22.65 -17.03 35.36
N ASN A 16 21.51 -17.69 35.19
CA ASN A 16 20.69 -17.59 33.99
C ASN A 16 19.77 -16.37 33.97
N ALA A 17 19.56 -15.72 35.12
CA ALA A 17 18.55 -14.67 35.27
C ALA A 17 18.75 -13.48 34.31
N TRP A 18 20.00 -13.04 34.14
CA TRP A 18 20.32 -11.93 33.23
C TRP A 18 20.05 -12.30 31.78
N LEU A 19 20.54 -13.42 31.30
CA LEU A 19 20.33 -13.93 29.96
C LEU A 19 18.83 -14.16 29.68
N PHE A 20 18.10 -14.68 30.67
CA PHE A 20 16.67 -14.92 30.57
C PHE A 20 15.90 -13.61 30.44
N LEU A 21 16.24 -12.59 31.21
CA LEU A 21 15.66 -11.25 31.10
C LEU A 21 15.96 -10.62 29.73
N GLU A 22 17.20 -10.73 29.27
CA GLU A 22 17.62 -10.24 27.95
C GLU A 22 16.84 -10.93 26.82
N LEU A 23 16.61 -12.24 26.90
CA LEU A 23 15.81 -12.98 25.93
C LEU A 23 14.34 -12.55 25.92
N ILE A 24 13.75 -12.22 27.10
CA ILE A 24 12.39 -11.66 27.17
C ILE A 24 12.34 -10.31 26.46
N VAL A 25 13.24 -9.40 26.83
CA VAL A 25 13.31 -8.06 26.26
C VAL A 25 13.56 -8.12 24.74
N ALA A 26 14.51 -8.98 24.33
CA ALA A 26 14.79 -9.19 22.90
C ALA A 26 13.56 -9.75 22.16
N SER A 27 12.81 -10.67 22.76
CA SER A 27 11.57 -11.22 22.17
C SER A 27 10.52 -10.14 21.93
N LEU A 28 10.31 -9.27 22.92
CA LEU A 28 9.38 -8.12 22.78
C LEU A 28 9.86 -7.16 21.71
N PHE A 29 11.12 -6.79 21.74
CA PHE A 29 11.71 -5.84 20.80
C PHE A 29 11.69 -6.35 19.35
N LEU A 30 12.01 -7.63 19.15
CA LEU A 30 11.96 -8.27 17.83
C LEU A 30 10.55 -8.32 17.28
N TRP A 31 9.57 -8.68 18.12
CA TRP A 31 8.18 -8.72 17.71
C TRP A 31 7.71 -7.33 17.25
N LEU A 32 7.98 -6.28 18.04
CA LEU A 32 7.65 -4.89 17.72
C LEU A 32 8.39 -4.36 16.49
N ALA A 33 9.58 -4.89 16.17
CA ALA A 33 10.32 -4.51 14.98
C ALA A 33 9.82 -5.23 13.72
N ILE A 34 9.37 -6.48 13.83
CA ILE A 34 8.91 -7.30 12.71
C ILE A 34 7.47 -6.96 12.31
N ASP A 35 6.61 -6.60 13.28
CA ASP A 35 5.20 -6.26 13.04
C ASP A 35 5.01 -5.17 11.96
N PRO A 36 5.58 -3.95 12.08
CA PRO A 36 5.43 -2.92 11.05
C PRO A 36 6.07 -3.33 9.71
N LEU A 37 7.14 -4.11 9.74
CA LEU A 37 7.78 -4.62 8.52
C LEU A 37 6.85 -5.58 7.76
N TYR A 38 6.19 -6.48 8.48
CA TYR A 38 5.21 -7.39 7.88
C TYR A 38 4.01 -6.63 7.32
N THR A 39 3.49 -5.64 8.05
CA THR A 39 2.44 -4.74 7.58
C THR A 39 2.82 -4.09 6.24
N LEU A 40 4.03 -3.56 6.13
CA LEU A 40 4.53 -2.96 4.89
C LEU A 40 4.63 -3.97 3.73
N ILE A 41 5.06 -5.20 4.02
CA ILE A 41 5.11 -6.28 3.01
C ILE A 41 3.70 -6.61 2.51
N CYS A 42 2.71 -6.73 3.40
CA CYS A 42 1.32 -6.98 3.04
C CYS A 42 0.76 -5.84 2.18
N ARG A 43 0.98 -4.58 2.56
CA ARG A 43 0.55 -3.41 1.79
C ARG A 43 1.15 -3.37 0.39
N LYS A 44 2.41 -3.79 0.24
CA LYS A 44 3.07 -3.87 -1.08
C LYS A 44 2.39 -4.87 -2.02
N ASN A 45 1.74 -5.86 -1.48
CA ASN A 45 1.06 -6.92 -2.21
C ASN A 45 -0.43 -6.64 -2.48
N ILE A 46 -0.95 -5.46 -2.09
CA ILE A 46 -2.32 -5.06 -2.43
C ILE A 46 -2.45 -4.99 -3.95
N PRO A 47 -3.43 -5.67 -4.56
CA PRO A 47 -3.64 -5.65 -6.00
C PRO A 47 -3.93 -4.24 -6.52
N SER A 48 -3.42 -3.91 -7.70
CA SER A 48 -3.64 -2.59 -8.31
C SER A 48 -5.07 -2.39 -8.85
N GLY A 49 -5.81 -3.47 -9.10
CA GLY A 49 -7.15 -3.43 -9.69
C GLY A 49 -7.23 -2.92 -11.13
N CYS A 50 -6.16 -2.32 -11.63
CA CYS A 50 -6.02 -1.77 -12.98
C CYS A 50 -4.61 -2.03 -13.52
N ASP A 51 -4.41 -1.83 -14.81
CA ASP A 51 -3.10 -1.91 -15.45
C ASP A 51 -2.69 -0.54 -16.01
N ILE A 52 -1.57 -0.05 -15.53
CA ILE A 52 -0.97 1.24 -15.92
C ILE A 52 0.39 1.09 -16.60
N SER A 53 0.83 -0.14 -16.91
CA SER A 53 2.17 -0.42 -17.39
C SER A 53 2.52 0.26 -18.72
N ASP A 54 1.54 0.37 -19.62
CA ASP A 54 1.69 0.97 -20.95
C ASP A 54 0.92 2.28 -21.10
N VAL A 55 0.62 2.93 -19.96
CA VAL A 55 -0.14 4.17 -19.95
C VAL A 55 0.77 5.36 -19.69
N TYR A 56 0.61 6.38 -20.53
CA TYR A 56 1.29 7.65 -20.40
C TYR A 56 0.29 8.77 -20.11
N MET A 57 0.73 9.75 -19.35
CA MET A 57 0.02 10.98 -19.07
C MET A 57 0.71 12.13 -19.78
N ILE A 58 -0.04 12.90 -20.55
CA ILE A 58 0.39 14.09 -21.26
C ILE A 58 -0.24 15.28 -20.54
N GLU A 59 0.61 16.15 -20.02
CA GLU A 59 0.19 17.37 -19.34
C GLU A 59 0.03 18.49 -20.38
N LEU A 60 -1.21 18.86 -20.69
CA LEU A 60 -1.50 20.00 -21.54
C LEU A 60 -1.63 21.25 -20.67
N ALA A 61 -0.89 22.29 -21.01
CA ALA A 61 -0.92 23.58 -20.36
C ALA A 61 -1.39 24.66 -21.36
N GLN A 62 -1.90 25.75 -20.81
CA GLN A 62 -2.28 26.92 -21.59
C GLN A 62 -1.36 28.09 -21.23
N ARG A 63 -0.91 28.84 -22.24
CA ARG A 63 -0.10 30.04 -22.08
C ARG A 63 -0.87 31.11 -21.33
N ILE A 64 -0.21 31.78 -20.43
CA ILE A 64 -0.73 32.89 -19.64
C ILE A 64 -0.36 34.24 -20.29
N PRO A 65 -1.05 35.35 -19.98
CA PRO A 65 -0.79 36.67 -20.57
C PRO A 65 0.65 37.18 -20.48
N GLN A 66 1.44 36.65 -19.54
CA GLN A 66 2.86 37.00 -19.35
C GLN A 66 3.80 36.23 -20.30
N ASP A 67 3.32 35.19 -20.98
CA ASP A 67 4.10 34.45 -21.97
C ASP A 67 4.24 35.25 -23.27
N THR A 68 5.42 35.30 -23.85
CA THR A 68 5.72 36.03 -25.08
C THR A 68 4.98 35.48 -26.31
N LYS A 69 4.56 34.23 -26.27
CA LYS A 69 3.80 33.55 -27.31
C LYS A 69 2.28 33.57 -27.06
N PHE A 70 1.83 34.25 -26.00
CA PHE A 70 0.40 34.33 -25.70
C PHE A 70 -0.32 35.20 -26.73
N ASN A 71 -1.46 34.70 -27.24
CA ASN A 71 -2.36 35.47 -28.11
C ASN A 71 -3.76 35.53 -27.48
N PRO A 72 -4.28 36.76 -27.18
CA PRO A 72 -5.61 36.94 -26.60
C PRO A 72 -6.77 36.38 -27.44
N GLU A 73 -6.63 36.29 -28.76
CA GLU A 73 -7.67 35.73 -29.62
C GLU A 73 -8.01 34.28 -29.31
N TYR A 74 -7.01 33.50 -28.86
CA TYR A 74 -7.20 32.10 -28.46
C TYR A 74 -7.77 31.94 -27.04
N MET A 75 -8.21 33.01 -26.40
CA MET A 75 -9.01 32.98 -25.18
C MET A 75 -10.50 32.95 -25.41
N ASP A 76 -10.94 33.17 -26.66
CA ASP A 76 -12.32 32.92 -27.05
C ASP A 76 -12.65 31.44 -26.86
N ASN A 77 -13.82 31.16 -26.29
CA ASN A 77 -14.20 29.82 -25.86
C ASN A 77 -14.30 28.85 -27.07
N ASP A 78 -14.83 29.29 -28.17
CA ASP A 78 -15.01 28.44 -29.36
C ASP A 78 -13.68 28.15 -30.03
N ILE A 79 -12.83 29.15 -30.16
CA ILE A 79 -11.49 29.02 -30.73
C ILE A 79 -10.59 28.13 -29.83
N ALA A 80 -10.64 28.32 -28.53
CA ALA A 80 -9.90 27.49 -27.58
C ALA A 80 -10.34 26.02 -27.66
N TYR A 81 -11.63 25.77 -27.76
CA TYR A 81 -12.17 24.42 -27.94
C TYR A 81 -11.70 23.76 -29.24
N GLU A 82 -11.70 24.50 -30.36
CA GLU A 82 -11.16 24.00 -31.61
C GLU A 82 -9.67 23.66 -31.51
N CYS A 83 -8.86 24.53 -30.89
CA CYS A 83 -7.44 24.28 -30.68
C CYS A 83 -7.22 23.02 -29.85
N GLN A 84 -7.96 22.85 -28.77
CA GLN A 84 -7.84 21.66 -27.92
C GLN A 84 -8.27 20.39 -28.66
N THR A 85 -9.34 20.45 -29.41
CA THR A 85 -9.82 19.34 -30.26
C THR A 85 -8.76 18.93 -31.27
N GLN A 86 -8.06 19.87 -31.88
CA GLN A 86 -6.95 19.60 -32.79
C GLN A 86 -5.79 18.88 -32.07
N VAL A 87 -5.41 19.31 -30.87
CA VAL A 87 -4.39 18.63 -30.04
C VAL A 87 -4.79 17.17 -29.77
N ILE A 88 -6.04 16.93 -29.36
CA ILE A 88 -6.56 15.59 -29.10
C ILE A 88 -6.52 14.72 -30.37
N ASN A 89 -6.91 15.28 -31.51
CA ASN A 89 -6.90 14.56 -32.79
C ASN A 89 -5.48 14.16 -33.25
N ILE A 90 -4.48 15.01 -33.03
CA ILE A 90 -3.09 14.65 -33.32
C ILE A 90 -2.68 13.44 -32.49
N ILE A 91 -2.96 13.45 -31.20
CA ILE A 91 -2.57 12.36 -30.30
C ILE A 91 -3.35 11.08 -30.63
N ARG A 92 -4.65 11.17 -30.89
CA ARG A 92 -5.48 10.03 -31.31
C ARG A 92 -5.01 9.40 -32.61
N SER A 93 -4.43 10.18 -33.51
CA SER A 93 -3.92 9.69 -34.81
C SER A 93 -2.57 8.97 -34.73
N LEU A 94 -1.90 8.97 -33.59
CA LEU A 94 -0.61 8.29 -33.43
C LEU A 94 -0.76 6.78 -33.60
N PRO A 95 0.04 6.13 -34.47
CA PRO A 95 -0.10 4.70 -34.75
C PRO A 95 0.22 3.83 -33.53
N GLU A 96 0.99 4.33 -32.58
CA GLU A 96 1.38 3.64 -31.33
C GLU A 96 0.26 3.65 -30.27
N VAL A 97 -0.73 4.53 -30.39
CA VAL A 97 -1.81 4.69 -29.40
C VAL A 97 -2.93 3.70 -29.68
N ALA A 98 -3.32 2.94 -28.64
CA ALA A 98 -4.45 2.02 -28.69
C ALA A 98 -5.73 2.70 -28.15
N TYR A 99 -5.67 3.35 -27.00
CA TYR A 99 -6.78 4.02 -26.33
C TYR A 99 -6.32 5.34 -25.75
N HIS A 100 -7.26 6.27 -25.61
CA HIS A 100 -7.03 7.55 -24.94
C HIS A 100 -8.22 7.94 -24.07
N THR A 101 -7.97 8.82 -23.11
CA THR A 101 -9.01 9.45 -22.29
C THR A 101 -8.49 10.76 -21.71
N ILE A 102 -9.42 11.62 -21.33
CA ILE A 102 -9.10 12.89 -20.68
C ILE A 102 -9.66 12.86 -19.27
N THR A 103 -8.88 13.33 -18.31
CA THR A 103 -9.35 13.56 -16.95
C THR A 103 -9.07 15.00 -16.54
N GLU A 104 -9.86 15.49 -15.60
CA GLU A 104 -9.54 16.71 -14.87
C GLU A 104 -8.35 16.48 -13.93
N TYR A 105 -8.06 17.46 -13.08
CA TYR A 105 -6.95 17.48 -12.12
C TYR A 105 -6.78 16.19 -11.30
N ALA A 106 -7.88 15.50 -11.02
CA ALA A 106 -7.91 14.19 -10.37
C ALA A 106 -8.80 13.26 -11.21
N GLY A 107 -8.72 11.97 -11.02
CA GLY A 107 -9.64 11.07 -11.72
C GLY A 107 -8.93 9.94 -12.46
N TYR A 108 -7.74 9.59 -12.05
CA TYR A 108 -6.98 8.48 -12.63
C TYR A 108 -6.21 7.71 -11.55
N PRO A 109 -5.83 6.46 -11.81
CA PRO A 109 -5.09 5.64 -10.86
C PRO A 109 -3.80 6.31 -10.37
N ASN A 110 -3.55 6.26 -9.06
CA ASN A 110 -2.44 6.91 -8.37
C ASN A 110 -2.49 8.46 -8.45
N SER A 111 -3.68 9.03 -8.38
CA SER A 111 -3.92 10.47 -8.26
C SER A 111 -4.81 10.77 -7.07
N TYR A 112 -5.06 12.06 -6.85
CA TYR A 112 -6.08 12.49 -5.90
C TYR A 112 -7.49 12.05 -6.35
N SER A 113 -8.41 12.03 -5.39
CA SER A 113 -9.83 11.85 -5.64
C SER A 113 -10.62 12.88 -4.85
N SER A 114 -11.75 13.25 -5.36
CA SER A 114 -12.76 13.95 -4.56
C SER A 114 -13.54 12.96 -3.71
N SER A 115 -14.21 13.46 -2.67
CA SER A 115 -15.05 12.63 -1.79
C SER A 115 -16.47 13.15 -1.80
N SER A 116 -17.43 12.24 -1.78
CA SER A 116 -18.83 12.57 -1.66
C SER A 116 -19.55 11.62 -0.73
N THR A 117 -20.57 12.13 -0.05
CA THR A 117 -21.48 11.30 0.73
C THR A 117 -22.64 10.89 -0.15
N VAL A 118 -22.86 9.59 -0.24
CA VAL A 118 -23.91 8.99 -1.08
C VAL A 118 -24.82 8.09 -0.26
N PHE A 119 -26.04 7.87 -0.73
CA PHE A 119 -27.03 7.02 -0.09
C PHE A 119 -27.89 6.30 -1.12
N THR A 120 -28.43 5.13 -0.78
CA THR A 120 -29.26 4.34 -1.66
C THR A 120 -30.66 4.90 -1.78
N ALA A 121 -31.30 4.73 -2.96
CA ALA A 121 -32.63 5.23 -3.24
C ALA A 121 -33.73 4.54 -2.40
N ASP A 122 -33.51 3.28 -2.02
CA ASP A 122 -34.49 2.47 -1.26
C ASP A 122 -34.78 3.01 0.14
N SER A 123 -33.87 3.84 0.68
CA SER A 123 -34.02 4.36 2.03
C SER A 123 -35.01 5.51 2.12
N LEU A 124 -35.39 6.17 0.99
CA LEU A 124 -36.24 7.36 1.09
C LEU A 124 -36.89 7.84 -0.19
N ASN A 125 -38.16 8.22 -0.06
CA ASN A 125 -38.79 9.23 -0.90
C ASN A 125 -38.18 10.62 -0.54
N THR A 126 -36.88 10.80 -0.86
CA THR A 126 -36.13 12.03 -0.50
C THR A 126 -36.35 13.18 -1.49
N VAL A 127 -37.26 13.03 -2.42
CA VAL A 127 -37.66 14.11 -3.33
C VAL A 127 -38.30 15.22 -2.52
N GLY A 128 -37.62 16.36 -2.39
CA GLY A 128 -38.14 17.51 -1.65
C GLY A 128 -37.75 17.61 -0.16
N VAL A 129 -36.99 16.65 0.38
CA VAL A 129 -36.47 16.75 1.75
C VAL A 129 -35.36 17.80 1.81
N SER A 130 -35.44 18.72 2.77
CA SER A 130 -34.39 19.72 2.99
C SER A 130 -33.09 19.06 3.48
N TYR A 131 -31.96 19.75 3.30
CA TYR A 131 -30.66 19.25 3.78
C TYR A 131 -30.66 18.95 5.29
N ASP A 132 -31.26 19.83 6.09
CA ASP A 132 -31.31 19.68 7.55
C ASP A 132 -32.12 18.46 7.97
N ASN A 133 -33.29 18.24 7.33
CA ASN A 133 -34.09 17.05 7.58
C ASN A 133 -33.36 15.77 7.16
N LEU A 134 -32.65 15.78 6.04
CA LEU A 134 -31.86 14.63 5.60
C LEU A 134 -30.72 14.34 6.57
N LYS A 135 -30.04 15.38 7.06
CA LYS A 135 -28.99 15.24 8.08
C LYS A 135 -29.56 14.64 9.36
N GLN A 136 -30.69 15.12 9.83
CA GLN A 136 -31.38 14.56 10.99
C GLN A 136 -31.71 13.07 10.79
N MET A 137 -32.20 12.68 9.60
CA MET A 137 -32.52 11.28 9.29
C MET A 137 -31.28 10.39 9.24
N ILE A 138 -30.12 10.93 8.82
CA ILE A 138 -28.83 10.24 8.88
C ILE A 138 -28.41 10.03 10.32
N ASP A 139 -28.48 11.07 11.15
CA ASP A 139 -28.11 11.04 12.57
C ASP A 139 -29.03 10.08 13.36
N GLU A 140 -30.30 9.98 12.97
CA GLU A 140 -31.27 9.03 13.52
C GLU A 140 -31.13 7.59 12.99
N GLY A 141 -30.16 7.34 12.08
CA GLY A 141 -29.91 6.02 11.47
C GLY A 141 -30.99 5.54 10.50
N LYS A 142 -31.90 6.44 10.07
CA LYS A 142 -32.99 6.12 9.13
C LYS A 142 -32.49 6.03 7.68
N VAL A 143 -31.29 6.60 7.39
CA VAL A 143 -30.65 6.59 6.08
C VAL A 143 -29.24 6.08 6.24
N LYS A 144 -28.92 5.01 5.54
CA LYS A 144 -27.54 4.52 5.44
C LYS A 144 -26.80 5.37 4.42
N VAL A 145 -25.72 6.01 4.86
CA VAL A 145 -24.81 6.79 4.01
C VAL A 145 -23.47 6.10 3.89
N ALA A 146 -22.80 6.32 2.77
CA ALA A 146 -21.44 5.90 2.52
C ALA A 146 -20.60 7.10 2.06
N ASN A 147 -19.38 7.21 2.59
CA ASN A 147 -18.38 8.15 2.10
C ASN A 147 -17.57 7.50 1.00
N ILE A 148 -17.81 7.92 -0.23
CA ILE A 148 -17.20 7.31 -1.41
C ILE A 148 -16.31 8.32 -2.10
N LYS A 149 -15.13 7.85 -2.54
CA LYS A 149 -14.24 8.60 -3.41
C LYS A 149 -14.77 8.57 -4.82
N TYR A 150 -14.48 9.61 -5.62
CA TYR A 150 -14.87 9.60 -7.04
C TYR A 150 -13.78 10.14 -7.95
N TRP A 151 -13.73 9.57 -9.12
CA TRP A 151 -12.96 10.02 -10.26
C TRP A 151 -13.89 10.48 -11.37
N GLU A 152 -13.49 11.51 -12.07
CA GLU A 152 -14.23 12.05 -13.20
C GLU A 152 -13.37 12.01 -14.45
N TYR A 153 -13.94 11.52 -15.54
CA TYR A 153 -13.31 11.59 -16.85
C TYR A 153 -14.22 12.31 -17.83
N ILE A 154 -13.60 12.93 -18.82
CA ILE A 154 -14.30 13.67 -19.87
C ILE A 154 -14.50 12.72 -21.05
N SER A 155 -15.75 12.55 -21.47
CA SER A 155 -16.07 11.78 -22.66
C SER A 155 -15.67 12.56 -23.89
N THR A 156 -14.79 11.98 -24.70
CA THR A 156 -14.38 12.54 -26.00
C THR A 156 -14.68 11.53 -27.09
N GLU A 157 -14.80 12.00 -28.33
CA GLU A 157 -14.98 11.12 -29.48
C GLU A 157 -13.82 10.12 -29.60
N GLY A 158 -14.14 8.82 -29.57
CA GLY A 158 -13.17 7.74 -29.59
C GLY A 158 -12.39 7.53 -28.30
N GLY A 159 -12.67 8.33 -27.26
CA GLY A 159 -12.08 8.13 -25.92
C GLY A 159 -12.70 6.95 -25.20
N ASN A 160 -11.86 6.19 -24.45
CA ASN A 160 -12.32 5.05 -23.67
C ASN A 160 -11.52 4.95 -22.36
N TYR A 161 -12.06 5.54 -21.30
CA TYR A 161 -11.42 5.54 -19.97
C TYR A 161 -11.17 4.13 -19.43
N PRO A 162 -12.17 3.22 -19.39
CA PRO A 162 -11.96 1.87 -18.90
C PRO A 162 -10.89 1.10 -19.69
N ALA A 163 -10.88 1.20 -21.01
CA ALA A 163 -9.87 0.53 -21.84
C ALA A 163 -8.48 1.15 -21.67
N THR A 164 -8.38 2.47 -21.46
CA THR A 164 -7.11 3.16 -21.20
C THR A 164 -6.43 2.62 -19.93
N PHE A 165 -7.18 2.36 -18.87
CA PHE A 165 -6.65 1.85 -17.60
C PHE A 165 -6.85 0.34 -17.39
N ASN A 166 -7.33 -0.38 -18.42
CA ASN A 166 -7.65 -1.82 -18.36
C ASN A 166 -8.63 -2.17 -17.22
N ILE A 167 -9.64 -1.35 -17.04
CA ILE A 167 -10.69 -1.54 -16.03
C ILE A 167 -11.82 -2.36 -16.63
N LYS A 168 -12.06 -3.53 -16.07
CA LYS A 168 -13.05 -4.50 -16.56
C LYS A 168 -14.15 -4.72 -15.54
N ASP A 169 -15.33 -5.04 -16.05
CA ASP A 169 -16.45 -5.49 -15.23
C ASP A 169 -16.13 -6.85 -14.61
N ILE A 170 -16.35 -6.98 -13.30
CA ILE A 170 -16.03 -8.21 -12.56
C ILE A 170 -16.88 -9.41 -12.94
N HIS A 171 -18.09 -9.17 -13.50
CA HIS A 171 -19.03 -10.24 -13.86
C HIS A 171 -18.87 -10.68 -15.31
N THR A 172 -18.57 -9.75 -16.23
CA THR A 172 -18.46 -10.06 -17.67
C THR A 172 -17.00 -10.24 -18.12
N GLY A 173 -16.04 -9.65 -17.41
CA GLY A 173 -14.62 -9.63 -17.81
C GLY A 173 -14.33 -8.71 -18.98
N GLU A 174 -15.33 -8.00 -19.51
CA GLU A 174 -15.20 -7.04 -20.61
C GLU A 174 -14.92 -5.62 -20.07
N TYR A 175 -14.45 -4.74 -20.94
CA TYR A 175 -14.31 -3.32 -20.56
C TYR A 175 -15.67 -2.73 -20.19
N LEU A 176 -15.67 -1.93 -19.12
CA LEU A 176 -16.85 -1.20 -18.71
C LEU A 176 -17.30 -0.25 -19.83
N MET A 177 -18.56 -0.30 -20.17
CA MET A 177 -19.16 0.60 -21.16
C MET A 177 -20.44 1.21 -20.58
N ASN A 178 -20.55 2.53 -20.65
CA ASN A 178 -21.79 3.21 -20.34
C ASN A 178 -22.65 3.28 -21.59
N ASN A 179 -23.79 2.64 -21.56
CA ASN A 179 -24.83 2.82 -22.56
C ASN A 179 -25.86 3.82 -22.02
N GLU A 180 -25.73 5.09 -22.39
CA GLU A 180 -26.60 6.17 -21.91
C GLU A 180 -28.09 5.92 -22.20
N ALA A 181 -28.41 5.21 -23.27
CA ALA A 181 -29.77 4.82 -23.57
C ALA A 181 -30.35 3.84 -22.54
N HIS A 182 -29.50 3.01 -21.94
CA HIS A 182 -29.89 2.00 -20.94
C HIS A 182 -29.69 2.49 -19.50
N TYR A 183 -28.65 3.30 -19.29
CA TYR A 183 -28.24 3.81 -17.98
C TYR A 183 -28.03 5.33 -18.04
N PRO A 184 -29.11 6.13 -18.06
CA PRO A 184 -28.99 7.58 -17.96
C PRO A 184 -28.23 7.96 -16.67
N ASN A 185 -27.23 8.82 -16.78
CA ASN A 185 -26.29 9.12 -15.69
C ASN A 185 -25.61 7.86 -15.10
N GLY A 186 -25.26 6.92 -15.99
CA GLY A 186 -24.59 5.68 -15.61
C GLY A 186 -23.20 5.94 -15.07
N VAL A 187 -22.87 5.27 -13.97
CA VAL A 187 -21.55 5.33 -13.33
C VAL A 187 -21.02 3.93 -13.08
N PHE A 188 -19.71 3.82 -13.00
CA PHE A 188 -19.06 2.57 -12.59
C PHE A 188 -18.69 2.67 -11.11
N ILE A 189 -18.85 1.57 -10.37
CA ILE A 189 -18.54 1.51 -8.94
C ILE A 189 -17.58 0.37 -8.65
N SER A 190 -16.71 0.54 -7.66
CA SER A 190 -15.83 -0.54 -7.20
C SER A 190 -16.59 -1.61 -6.42
N GLU A 191 -16.01 -2.82 -6.28
CA GLU A 191 -16.58 -3.90 -5.46
C GLU A 191 -16.88 -3.42 -4.04
N LYS A 192 -15.95 -2.67 -3.44
CA LYS A 192 -16.10 -2.11 -2.10
C LYS A 192 -17.26 -1.11 -2.01
N ALA A 193 -17.41 -0.26 -3.03
CA ALA A 193 -18.55 0.67 -3.11
C ALA A 193 -19.88 -0.08 -3.27
N ALA A 194 -19.91 -1.12 -4.09
CA ALA A 194 -21.10 -1.96 -4.26
C ALA A 194 -21.51 -2.67 -2.96
N MET A 195 -20.54 -3.23 -2.24
CA MET A 195 -20.77 -3.88 -0.95
C MET A 195 -21.22 -2.89 0.13
N GLU A 196 -20.63 -1.71 0.17
CA GLU A 196 -20.99 -0.69 1.17
C GLU A 196 -22.39 -0.11 0.93
N LEU A 197 -22.74 0.19 -0.34
CA LEU A 197 -24.04 0.74 -0.70
C LEU A 197 -25.17 -0.30 -0.68
N PHE A 198 -24.92 -1.45 -1.27
CA PHE A 198 -25.98 -2.40 -1.60
C PHE A 198 -25.86 -3.75 -0.89
N GLY A 199 -24.73 -4.01 -0.19
CA GLY A 199 -24.45 -5.29 0.47
C GLY A 199 -24.18 -6.45 -0.51
N THR A 200 -23.99 -6.16 -1.81
CA THR A 200 -23.74 -7.15 -2.85
C THR A 200 -22.96 -6.53 -4.01
N THR A 201 -22.19 -7.35 -4.71
CA THR A 201 -21.52 -6.93 -5.95
C THR A 201 -22.45 -6.95 -7.17
N GLU A 202 -23.61 -7.64 -7.07
CA GLU A 202 -24.68 -7.62 -8.09
C GLU A 202 -25.47 -6.31 -8.02
N ALA A 203 -24.78 -5.21 -8.34
CA ALA A 203 -25.32 -3.86 -8.19
C ALA A 203 -25.75 -3.19 -9.51
N ARG A 204 -25.50 -3.84 -10.67
CA ARG A 204 -25.85 -3.26 -11.98
C ARG A 204 -27.33 -2.89 -12.06
N GLY A 205 -27.64 -1.68 -12.53
CA GLY A 205 -28.99 -1.13 -12.65
C GLY A 205 -29.55 -0.54 -11.36
N ARG A 206 -28.93 -0.75 -10.19
CA ARG A 206 -29.34 -0.11 -8.93
C ARG A 206 -29.05 1.38 -8.94
N GLU A 207 -29.79 2.13 -8.14
CA GLU A 207 -29.69 3.58 -8.06
C GLU A 207 -29.21 4.04 -6.69
N PHE A 208 -28.46 5.14 -6.68
CA PHE A 208 -28.07 5.86 -5.49
C PHE A 208 -28.06 7.37 -5.75
N ARG A 209 -27.97 8.17 -4.70
CA ARG A 209 -27.96 9.64 -4.75
C ARG A 209 -26.76 10.21 -4.04
N GLU A 210 -26.31 11.34 -4.52
CA GLU A 210 -25.31 12.17 -3.89
C GLU A 210 -25.97 13.22 -2.99
N LEU A 211 -25.42 13.40 -1.77
CA LEU A 211 -26.02 14.25 -0.75
C LEU A 211 -25.98 15.74 -1.16
N PHE A 212 -24.82 16.21 -1.63
CA PHE A 212 -24.61 17.65 -1.90
C PHE A 212 -25.17 18.09 -3.26
N ASN A 213 -24.84 17.36 -4.32
CA ASN A 213 -25.26 17.70 -5.68
C ASN A 213 -26.66 17.20 -6.04
N ARG A 214 -27.28 16.40 -5.15
CA ARG A 214 -28.59 15.76 -5.37
C ARG A 214 -28.66 14.94 -6.67
N GLY A 215 -27.51 14.60 -7.24
CA GLY A 215 -27.42 13.78 -8.45
C GLY A 215 -28.00 12.39 -8.21
N ARG A 216 -28.79 11.90 -9.16
CA ARG A 216 -29.24 10.50 -9.21
C ARG A 216 -28.35 9.76 -10.18
N TYR A 217 -27.73 8.70 -9.72
CA TYR A 217 -26.85 7.86 -10.51
C TYR A 217 -27.36 6.43 -10.57
N ARG A 218 -27.13 5.78 -11.69
CA ARG A 218 -27.44 4.36 -11.89
C ARG A 218 -26.15 3.58 -12.14
N VAL A 219 -25.99 2.44 -11.51
CA VAL A 219 -24.80 1.59 -11.67
C VAL A 219 -24.83 0.94 -13.06
N ALA A 220 -23.87 1.29 -13.91
CA ALA A 220 -23.68 0.71 -15.23
C ALA A 220 -22.79 -0.53 -15.22
N GLY A 221 -21.89 -0.66 -14.21
CA GLY A 221 -21.02 -1.80 -14.04
C GLY A 221 -20.24 -1.74 -12.75
N VAL A 222 -19.65 -2.89 -12.36
CA VAL A 222 -18.85 -3.03 -11.14
C VAL A 222 -17.44 -3.47 -11.51
N PHE A 223 -16.42 -2.81 -10.95
CA PHE A 223 -15.01 -3.10 -11.21
C PHE A 223 -14.26 -3.48 -9.93
N LYS A 224 -13.09 -4.12 -10.09
CA LYS A 224 -12.20 -4.46 -8.97
C LYS A 224 -11.71 -3.22 -8.26
N ASP A 225 -11.59 -3.30 -6.95
CA ASP A 225 -11.07 -2.20 -6.14
C ASP A 225 -9.70 -1.71 -6.63
N ILE A 226 -9.56 -0.39 -6.77
CA ILE A 226 -8.34 0.28 -7.22
C ILE A 226 -7.85 1.18 -6.09
N PRO A 227 -6.59 1.01 -5.61
CA PRO A 227 -6.00 1.93 -4.66
C PRO A 227 -5.83 3.34 -5.26
N LEU A 228 -6.15 4.37 -4.51
CA LEU A 228 -5.90 5.75 -4.93
C LEU A 228 -4.41 6.05 -5.00
N VAL A 229 -3.68 5.57 -3.99
CA VAL A 229 -2.22 5.69 -3.92
C VAL A 229 -1.61 4.31 -3.74
N GLN A 230 -0.41 4.11 -4.25
CA GLN A 230 0.31 2.85 -4.11
C GLN A 230 0.46 2.45 -2.63
N TYR A 231 0.22 1.16 -2.34
CA TYR A 231 0.30 0.57 -0.99
C TYR A 231 -0.80 0.99 -0.01
N GLU A 232 -1.81 1.72 -0.50
CA GLU A 232 -2.99 2.07 0.28
C GLU A 232 -4.10 1.03 0.06
N GLU A 233 -4.90 0.81 1.08
CA GLU A 233 -6.13 0.04 0.95
C GLU A 233 -7.10 0.78 0.02
N PRO A 234 -7.72 0.11 -0.95
CA PRO A 234 -8.70 0.75 -1.81
C PRO A 234 -9.86 1.35 -1.03
N TRP A 235 -10.20 2.58 -1.36
CA TRP A 235 -11.43 3.22 -0.91
C TRP A 235 -12.61 2.76 -1.77
N PRO A 236 -13.85 2.80 -1.25
CA PRO A 236 -15.02 2.76 -2.10
C PRO A 236 -14.93 3.84 -3.17
N LEU A 237 -15.00 3.47 -4.45
CA LEU A 237 -14.72 4.36 -5.57
C LEU A 237 -15.84 4.35 -6.59
N ILE A 238 -16.21 5.53 -7.08
CA ILE A 238 -17.11 5.75 -8.21
C ILE A 238 -16.32 6.39 -9.35
N ILE A 239 -16.51 5.91 -10.57
CA ILE A 239 -16.00 6.54 -11.79
C ILE A 239 -17.19 7.12 -12.55
N LYS A 240 -17.19 8.46 -12.72
CA LYS A 240 -18.25 9.20 -13.38
C LYS A 240 -17.77 9.68 -14.74
N ASN A 241 -18.67 9.64 -15.71
CA ASN A 241 -18.50 10.37 -16.97
C ASN A 241 -19.03 11.78 -16.78
N THR A 242 -18.20 12.76 -17.05
CA THR A 242 -18.62 14.15 -17.15
C THR A 242 -18.82 14.47 -18.63
N SER A 243 -20.06 14.74 -19.05
CA SER A 243 -20.30 15.18 -20.42
C SER A 243 -19.62 16.52 -20.67
N ILE A 244 -18.94 16.61 -21.80
CA ILE A 244 -18.32 17.85 -22.23
C ILE A 244 -19.42 18.90 -22.42
N ASN A 245 -19.54 19.82 -21.46
CA ASN A 245 -20.05 21.13 -21.76
C ASN A 245 -18.85 21.96 -22.23
N HIS A 246 -19.04 22.72 -23.30
CA HIS A 246 -18.07 23.70 -23.81
C HIS A 246 -17.41 24.50 -22.66
N ASP A 247 -18.19 24.91 -21.67
CA ASP A 247 -17.75 25.58 -20.47
C ASP A 247 -16.86 24.71 -19.55
N HIS A 248 -16.97 23.39 -19.59
CA HIS A 248 -16.22 22.50 -18.69
C HIS A 248 -14.79 22.30 -19.16
N LEU A 249 -14.59 22.12 -20.45
CA LEU A 249 -13.25 22.04 -21.06
C LEU A 249 -12.45 23.33 -20.83
N LEU A 250 -13.13 24.47 -20.85
CA LEU A 250 -12.55 25.78 -20.67
C LEU A 250 -12.27 26.12 -19.19
N ARG A 251 -13.09 25.65 -18.26
CA ARG A 251 -12.82 25.78 -16.81
C ARG A 251 -11.59 25.01 -16.39
N THR A 252 -11.34 23.86 -17.00
CA THR A 252 -10.16 23.03 -16.77
C THR A 252 -8.89 23.73 -17.28
N ILE A 253 -9.00 24.67 -18.20
CA ILE A 253 -7.88 25.33 -18.85
C ILE A 253 -7.45 26.61 -18.09
N ASN A 254 -8.37 27.31 -17.46
CA ASN A 254 -8.11 28.60 -16.77
C ASN A 254 -7.33 28.47 -15.45
N GLY A 255 -6.40 27.53 -15.36
CA GLY A 255 -5.50 27.36 -14.22
C GLY A 255 -5.32 25.93 -13.73
N THR A 256 -6.07 24.98 -14.29
CA THR A 256 -5.91 23.55 -14.03
C THR A 256 -5.35 22.85 -15.25
N THR A 257 -4.36 22.02 -15.04
CA THR A 257 -3.76 21.19 -16.09
C THR A 257 -4.75 20.11 -16.52
N THR A 258 -5.09 20.05 -17.81
CA THR A 258 -5.85 18.93 -18.38
C THR A 258 -4.88 17.78 -18.62
N PHE A 259 -5.23 16.61 -18.12
CA PHE A 259 -4.44 15.39 -18.31
C PHE A 259 -5.04 14.53 -19.40
N LEU A 260 -4.28 14.33 -20.48
CA LEU A 260 -4.64 13.38 -21.53
C LEU A 260 -3.86 12.09 -21.27
N HIS A 261 -4.56 10.99 -21.09
CA HIS A 261 -3.99 9.67 -20.88
C HIS A 261 -4.06 8.86 -22.16
N ILE A 262 -2.97 8.22 -22.51
CA ILE A 262 -2.88 7.32 -23.66
C ILE A 262 -2.37 5.97 -23.23
N ARG A 263 -2.95 4.91 -23.77
CA ARG A 263 -2.43 3.55 -23.70
C ARG A 263 -1.72 3.21 -25.00
N LEU A 264 -0.50 2.76 -24.91
CA LEU A 264 0.24 2.25 -26.06
C LEU A 264 -0.27 0.86 -26.47
N LYS A 265 -0.10 0.53 -27.74
CA LYS A 265 -0.33 -0.82 -28.27
C LYS A 265 0.71 -1.78 -27.70
N GLU A 266 0.34 -3.04 -27.58
CA GLU A 266 1.27 -4.09 -27.16
C GLU A 266 2.49 -4.15 -28.09
N GLY A 267 3.67 -4.32 -27.49
CA GLY A 267 4.94 -4.44 -28.22
C GLY A 267 5.59 -3.13 -28.67
N VAL A 268 5.02 -1.97 -28.37
CA VAL A 268 5.65 -0.67 -28.62
C VAL A 268 6.85 -0.50 -27.69
N ASN A 269 8.02 -0.17 -28.25
CA ASN A 269 9.20 0.17 -27.45
C ASN A 269 8.98 1.54 -26.77
N LYS A 270 8.97 1.55 -25.44
CA LYS A 270 8.68 2.74 -24.63
C LYS A 270 9.73 3.83 -24.80
N GLU A 271 11.02 3.47 -24.84
CA GLU A 271 12.12 4.43 -24.99
C GLU A 271 12.09 5.11 -26.36
N ASP A 272 11.84 4.35 -27.42
CA ASP A 272 11.72 4.89 -28.78
C ASP A 272 10.48 5.78 -28.90
N PHE A 273 9.37 5.37 -28.27
CA PHE A 273 8.15 6.19 -28.23
C PHE A 273 8.38 7.53 -27.50
N GLU A 274 8.98 7.51 -26.31
CA GLU A 274 9.26 8.73 -25.53
C GLU A 274 10.16 9.67 -26.34
N LYS A 275 11.22 9.14 -26.95
CA LYS A 275 12.13 9.93 -27.78
C LYS A 275 11.42 10.55 -28.99
N LYS A 276 10.63 9.73 -29.72
CA LYS A 276 9.84 10.19 -30.86
C LYS A 276 8.83 11.25 -30.43
N PHE A 277 8.16 11.03 -29.30
CA PHE A 277 7.16 11.97 -28.79
C PHE A 277 7.80 13.34 -28.53
N HIS A 278 8.94 13.39 -27.84
CA HIS A 278 9.62 14.65 -27.56
C HIS A 278 10.14 15.36 -28.79
N THR A 279 10.63 14.62 -29.79
CA THR A 279 11.25 15.23 -30.97
C THR A 279 10.25 15.58 -32.08
N GLU A 280 9.21 14.79 -32.26
CA GLU A 280 8.32 14.89 -33.43
C GLU A 280 6.87 15.26 -33.10
N VAL A 281 6.37 14.84 -31.94
CA VAL A 281 4.95 15.01 -31.56
C VAL A 281 4.77 16.27 -30.74
N MET A 282 5.55 16.42 -29.68
CA MET A 282 5.43 17.54 -28.72
C MET A 282 5.44 18.92 -29.40
N PRO A 283 6.29 19.21 -30.40
CA PRO A 283 6.26 20.49 -31.11
C PRO A 283 4.96 20.71 -31.91
N LYS A 284 4.31 19.66 -32.38
CA LYS A 284 3.04 19.74 -33.13
C LYS A 284 1.82 20.01 -32.23
N LEU A 285 1.98 19.86 -30.91
CA LEU A 285 0.95 20.14 -29.93
C LEU A 285 0.91 21.61 -29.48
N GLU A 286 1.79 22.45 -30.02
CA GLU A 286 1.70 23.90 -29.84
C GLU A 286 0.61 24.45 -30.80
N ILE A 287 -0.63 24.56 -30.31
CA ILE A 287 -1.79 25.03 -31.10
C ILE A 287 -2.50 26.13 -30.32
N GLY A 288 -2.58 27.33 -30.89
CA GLY A 288 -3.11 28.48 -30.16
C GLY A 288 -2.30 28.79 -28.92
N ASN A 289 -2.98 28.89 -27.79
CA ASN A 289 -2.32 29.05 -26.49
C ASN A 289 -1.98 27.72 -25.80
N PHE A 290 -2.31 26.58 -26.40
CA PHE A 290 -2.03 25.26 -25.82
C PHE A 290 -0.62 24.77 -26.16
N TYR A 291 -0.03 24.06 -25.24
CA TYR A 291 1.22 23.36 -25.45
C TYR A 291 1.33 22.13 -24.52
N CYS A 292 2.11 21.17 -24.93
CA CYS A 292 2.46 20.05 -24.06
C CYS A 292 3.56 20.47 -23.09
N ASN A 293 3.27 20.44 -21.79
CA ASN A 293 4.24 20.71 -20.75
C ASN A 293 5.16 19.53 -20.52
N ASN A 294 4.57 18.33 -20.44
CA ASN A 294 5.31 17.11 -20.13
C ASN A 294 4.58 15.86 -20.60
N ILE A 295 5.33 14.78 -20.81
CA ILE A 295 4.81 13.42 -20.93
C ILE A 295 5.51 12.54 -19.88
N ILE A 296 4.73 11.78 -19.13
CA ILE A 296 5.26 10.90 -18.09
C ILE A 296 4.52 9.56 -18.11
N SER A 297 5.23 8.45 -17.99
CA SER A 297 4.57 7.15 -17.81
C SER A 297 3.86 7.10 -16.45
N HIS A 298 2.69 6.44 -16.41
CA HIS A 298 1.95 6.28 -15.14
C HIS A 298 2.76 5.54 -14.07
N GLU A 299 3.67 4.65 -14.45
CA GLU A 299 4.60 4.01 -13.52
C GLU A 299 5.55 5.02 -12.85
N ASN A 300 6.10 5.96 -13.63
CA ASN A 300 6.97 6.99 -13.09
C ASN A 300 6.19 8.02 -12.28
N ASN A 301 4.99 8.38 -12.73
CA ASN A 301 4.07 9.23 -11.98
C ASN A 301 3.72 8.61 -10.61
N ARG A 302 3.42 7.32 -10.56
CA ARG A 302 3.18 6.56 -9.32
C ARG A 302 4.37 6.64 -8.37
N LYS A 303 5.61 6.48 -8.87
CA LYS A 303 6.83 6.61 -8.07
C LYS A 303 7.00 8.05 -7.55
N LYS A 304 6.72 9.05 -8.39
CA LYS A 304 6.76 10.46 -8.02
C LYS A 304 5.78 10.78 -6.88
N TYR A 305 4.54 10.31 -6.99
CA TYR A 305 3.53 10.47 -5.94
C TYR A 305 3.91 9.73 -4.66
N ALA A 306 4.35 8.48 -4.74
CA ALA A 306 4.81 7.74 -3.57
C ALA A 306 6.00 8.42 -2.86
N HIS A 307 6.86 9.12 -3.59
CA HIS A 307 7.93 9.93 -3.01
C HIS A 307 7.39 11.23 -2.40
N MET A 308 6.53 11.95 -3.13
CA MET A 308 5.94 13.22 -2.69
C MET A 308 5.13 13.07 -1.41
N PHE A 309 4.36 11.99 -1.28
CA PHE A 309 3.62 11.63 -0.06
C PHE A 309 4.48 10.98 1.02
N GLY A 310 5.80 10.87 0.81
CA GLY A 310 6.72 10.31 1.79
C GLY A 310 6.60 8.80 2.00
N ILE A 311 5.76 8.09 1.25
CA ILE A 311 5.53 6.65 1.39
C ILE A 311 6.83 5.87 1.19
N SER A 312 7.60 6.22 0.15
CA SER A 312 8.92 5.60 -0.12
C SER A 312 9.91 5.82 1.02
N ASN A 313 9.86 6.98 1.67
CA ASN A 313 10.74 7.31 2.81
C ASN A 313 10.32 6.52 4.06
N MET A 314 9.02 6.35 4.29
CA MET A 314 8.50 5.52 5.39
C MET A 314 8.94 4.07 5.24
N TYR A 315 8.84 3.49 4.04
CA TYR A 315 9.36 2.14 3.78
C TYR A 315 10.84 2.01 4.12
N ARG A 316 11.68 2.94 3.65
CA ARG A 316 13.12 2.95 3.93
C ARG A 316 13.39 3.12 5.42
N LEU A 317 12.67 4.02 6.10
CA LEU A 317 12.81 4.29 7.52
C LEU A 317 12.49 3.04 8.35
N TYR A 318 11.31 2.45 8.17
CA TYR A 318 10.90 1.28 8.95
C TYR A 318 11.73 0.04 8.61
N ALA A 319 12.09 -0.18 7.34
CA ALA A 319 13.00 -1.27 6.97
C ALA A 319 14.38 -1.07 7.60
N GLY A 320 14.91 0.15 7.59
CA GLY A 320 16.19 0.48 8.23
C GLY A 320 16.15 0.33 9.75
N LEU A 321 15.11 0.83 10.41
CA LEU A 321 14.91 0.69 11.85
C LEU A 321 14.78 -0.79 12.26
N SER A 322 13.98 -1.57 11.52
CA SER A 322 13.82 -3.00 11.80
C SER A 322 15.12 -3.75 11.59
N ALA A 323 15.85 -3.48 10.50
CA ALA A 323 17.16 -4.10 10.26
C ALA A 323 18.17 -3.74 11.35
N PHE A 324 18.21 -2.47 11.77
CA PHE A 324 19.06 -2.02 12.88
C PHE A 324 18.68 -2.71 14.21
N ALA A 325 17.39 -2.79 14.50
CA ALA A 325 16.85 -3.46 15.67
C ALA A 325 17.23 -4.95 15.72
N LEU A 326 17.05 -5.65 14.60
CA LEU A 326 17.45 -7.05 14.44
C LEU A 326 18.97 -7.24 14.63
N PHE A 327 19.77 -6.32 14.08
CA PHE A 327 21.23 -6.36 14.22
C PHE A 327 21.68 -6.12 15.68
N CYS A 328 21.09 -5.16 16.38
CA CYS A 328 21.37 -4.90 17.79
C CYS A 328 21.00 -6.12 18.67
N ALA A 329 19.81 -6.69 18.45
CA ALA A 329 19.38 -7.90 19.15
C ALA A 329 20.33 -9.09 18.88
N PHE A 330 20.77 -9.26 17.62
CA PHE A 330 21.75 -10.28 17.26
C PHE A 330 23.06 -10.11 18.01
N LEU A 331 23.64 -8.91 18.03
CA LEU A 331 24.89 -8.63 18.69
C LEU A 331 24.79 -8.81 20.22
N GLY A 332 23.71 -8.30 20.84
CA GLY A 332 23.47 -8.43 22.27
C GLY A 332 23.40 -9.88 22.70
N LEU A 333 22.52 -10.65 22.09
CA LEU A 333 22.36 -12.07 22.38
C LEU A 333 23.65 -12.89 22.12
N LEU A 334 24.31 -12.61 20.98
CA LEU A 334 25.58 -13.28 20.65
C LEU A 334 26.63 -13.04 21.72
N SER A 335 26.75 -11.79 22.18
CA SER A 335 27.72 -11.41 23.24
C SER A 335 27.43 -12.12 24.56
N SER A 336 26.17 -12.15 24.99
CA SER A 336 25.74 -12.81 26.23
C SER A 336 25.98 -14.33 26.20
N PHE A 337 25.64 -14.97 25.07
CA PHE A 337 25.97 -16.41 24.92
C PHE A 337 27.44 -16.68 24.83
N TRP A 338 28.24 -15.77 24.26
CA TRP A 338 29.68 -15.89 24.17
C TRP A 338 30.32 -15.85 25.58
N ILE A 339 29.96 -14.87 26.42
CA ILE A 339 30.42 -14.71 27.79
C ILE A 339 30.08 -15.96 28.61
N ARG A 340 28.81 -16.39 28.57
CA ARG A 340 28.34 -17.59 29.26
C ARG A 340 29.10 -18.86 28.86
N SER A 341 29.35 -19.04 27.56
CA SER A 341 30.14 -20.21 27.12
C SER A 341 31.60 -20.14 27.56
N ALA A 342 32.15 -18.94 27.72
CA ALA A 342 33.50 -18.76 28.25
C ALA A 342 33.57 -19.13 29.74
N GLU A 343 32.56 -18.77 30.54
CA GLU A 343 32.45 -19.13 31.96
C GLU A 343 32.35 -20.66 32.19
N ARG A 344 31.73 -21.36 31.22
CA ARG A 344 31.52 -22.83 31.31
C ARG A 344 32.62 -23.66 30.66
N LYS A 345 33.79 -23.08 30.32
CA LYS A 345 34.91 -23.80 29.71
C LYS A 345 35.40 -25.00 30.60
N CYS A 346 35.45 -24.80 31.91
CA CYS A 346 35.84 -25.84 32.86
C CYS A 346 34.87 -27.03 32.85
N GLU A 347 33.57 -26.77 32.85
CA GLU A 347 32.52 -27.80 32.73
C GLU A 347 32.67 -28.62 31.43
N ILE A 348 32.94 -27.95 30.31
CA ILE A 348 33.22 -28.60 29.01
C ILE A 348 34.47 -29.45 29.10
N GLY A 349 35.54 -28.97 29.79
CA GLY A 349 36.76 -29.70 30.01
C GLY A 349 36.53 -31.00 30.80
N ILE A 350 35.76 -30.93 31.89
CA ILE A 350 35.38 -32.10 32.71
C ILE A 350 34.56 -33.10 31.88
N MET A 351 33.54 -32.63 31.14
CA MET A 351 32.77 -33.52 30.29
C MET A 351 33.62 -34.23 29.23
N ARG A 352 34.60 -33.54 28.67
CA ARG A 352 35.56 -34.09 27.71
C ARG A 352 36.49 -35.14 28.34
N SER A 353 37.00 -34.89 29.55
CA SER A 353 37.85 -35.83 30.27
C SER A 353 37.12 -37.14 30.66
N LEU A 354 35.79 -37.02 30.88
CA LEU A 354 34.89 -38.14 31.12
C LEU A 354 34.43 -38.88 29.85
N GLY A 355 35.00 -38.52 28.67
CA GLY A 355 34.75 -39.21 27.41
C GLY A 355 33.54 -38.72 26.63
N ALA A 356 32.94 -37.58 26.97
CA ALA A 356 31.81 -37.04 26.21
C ALA A 356 32.26 -36.60 24.80
N SER A 357 31.52 -37.04 23.79
CA SER A 357 31.81 -36.64 22.41
C SER A 357 31.49 -35.15 22.17
N ARG A 358 32.25 -34.49 21.27
CA ARG A 358 32.05 -33.08 20.91
C ARG A 358 30.59 -32.78 20.47
N ARG A 359 30.00 -33.66 19.65
CA ARG A 359 28.61 -33.52 19.19
C ARG A 359 27.64 -33.53 20.36
N LYS A 360 27.83 -34.40 21.37
CA LYS A 360 26.96 -34.51 22.54
C LYS A 360 26.97 -33.21 23.36
N ILE A 361 28.17 -32.65 23.59
CA ILE A 361 28.34 -31.39 24.31
C ILE A 361 27.66 -30.23 23.57
N ILE A 362 27.96 -30.05 22.27
CA ILE A 362 27.37 -28.99 21.44
C ILE A 362 25.83 -29.11 21.42
N SER A 363 25.31 -30.33 21.25
CA SER A 363 23.86 -30.57 21.26
C SER A 363 23.20 -30.23 22.60
N GLN A 364 23.91 -30.49 23.72
CA GLN A 364 23.41 -30.15 25.06
C GLN A 364 23.29 -28.62 25.22
N PHE A 365 24.32 -27.85 24.85
CA PHE A 365 24.31 -26.39 24.92
C PHE A 365 23.27 -25.77 23.96
N ALA A 366 23.17 -26.32 22.76
CA ALA A 366 22.14 -25.88 21.78
C ALA A 366 20.72 -26.09 22.34
N MET A 367 20.42 -27.27 22.89
CA MET A 367 19.13 -27.56 23.49
C MET A 367 18.80 -26.67 24.69
N GLU A 368 19.79 -26.42 25.54
CA GLU A 368 19.66 -25.55 26.70
C GLU A 368 19.33 -24.12 26.24
N GLY A 369 20.02 -23.59 25.23
CA GLY A 369 19.78 -22.29 24.66
C GLY A 369 18.35 -22.19 24.05
N VAL A 370 17.94 -23.17 23.24
CA VAL A 370 16.60 -23.21 22.66
C VAL A 370 15.50 -23.28 23.72
N LEU A 371 15.71 -24.10 24.79
CA LEU A 371 14.76 -24.17 25.91
C LEU A 371 14.62 -22.83 26.62
N LEU A 372 15.72 -22.15 26.91
CA LEU A 372 15.69 -20.81 27.51
C LEU A 372 15.00 -19.81 26.64
N ALA A 373 15.31 -19.77 25.33
CA ALA A 373 14.67 -18.89 24.38
C ALA A 373 13.14 -19.16 24.28
N THR A 374 12.75 -20.45 24.28
CA THR A 374 11.32 -20.82 24.23
C THR A 374 10.55 -20.35 25.44
N VAL A 375 11.11 -20.60 26.65
CA VAL A 375 10.46 -20.18 27.91
C VAL A 375 10.41 -18.65 28.00
N ALA A 376 11.50 -17.96 27.63
CA ALA A 376 11.55 -16.51 27.63
C ALA A 376 10.53 -15.92 26.64
N PHE A 377 10.41 -16.50 25.44
CA PHE A 377 9.42 -16.09 24.44
C PHE A 377 7.98 -16.31 24.93
N MET A 378 7.70 -17.44 25.58
CA MET A 378 6.39 -17.69 26.21
C MET A 378 6.04 -16.65 27.29
N VAL A 379 7.04 -16.24 28.09
CA VAL A 379 6.85 -15.17 29.09
C VAL A 379 6.64 -13.81 28.46
N ALA A 380 7.23 -13.55 27.27
CA ALA A 380 7.01 -12.31 26.52
C ALA A 380 5.59 -12.22 25.89
N MET A 381 4.95 -13.36 25.59
CA MET A 381 3.66 -13.41 24.89
C MET A 381 2.53 -12.60 25.58
N PRO A 382 2.30 -12.69 26.90
CA PRO A 382 1.30 -11.88 27.57
C PRO A 382 1.49 -10.38 27.38
N PHE A 383 2.74 -9.91 27.35
CA PHE A 383 3.06 -8.49 27.13
C PHE A 383 2.79 -8.08 25.67
N ILE A 384 3.10 -8.94 24.70
CA ILE A 384 2.77 -8.74 23.30
C ILE A 384 1.24 -8.66 23.12
N MET A 385 0.48 -9.59 23.73
CA MET A 385 -0.97 -9.59 23.69
C MET A 385 -1.58 -8.33 24.32
N HIS A 386 -1.01 -7.89 25.44
CA HIS A 386 -1.45 -6.64 26.08
C HIS A 386 -1.19 -5.41 25.21
N HIS A 387 -0.01 -5.33 24.57
CA HIS A 387 0.31 -4.28 23.61
C HIS A 387 -0.69 -4.27 22.44
N LEU A 388 -0.96 -5.43 21.85
CA LEU A 388 -1.95 -5.55 20.76
C LEU A 388 -3.36 -5.18 21.17
N HIS A 389 -3.74 -5.44 22.44
CA HIS A 389 -5.06 -5.06 22.94
C HIS A 389 -5.22 -3.53 23.03
N ILE A 390 -4.16 -2.80 23.36
CA ILE A 390 -4.19 -1.33 23.53
C ILE A 390 -3.97 -0.61 22.21
N GLU A 391 -2.91 -0.96 21.47
CA GLU A 391 -2.43 -0.21 20.31
C GLU A 391 -2.85 -0.84 18.97
N GLY A 392 -3.16 -2.15 18.98
CA GLY A 392 -3.36 -2.92 17.75
C GLY A 392 -2.06 -3.22 17.01
N PHE A 393 -2.18 -3.71 15.78
CA PHE A 393 -1.03 -3.92 14.90
C PHE A 393 -0.49 -2.59 14.38
N SER A 394 0.83 -2.50 14.26
CA SER A 394 1.49 -1.28 13.77
C SER A 394 1.27 -1.07 12.29
N ASP A 395 0.73 0.09 11.93
CA ASP A 395 0.61 0.53 10.55
C ASP A 395 1.40 1.82 10.32
N PRO A 396 2.59 1.72 9.71
CA PRO A 396 3.44 2.88 9.48
C PRO A 396 2.81 3.97 8.61
N LEU A 397 1.96 3.61 7.65
CA LEU A 397 1.31 4.59 6.78
C LEU A 397 0.18 5.35 7.50
N LYS A 398 -0.48 4.71 8.46
CA LYS A 398 -1.49 5.38 9.30
C LYS A 398 -0.88 6.47 10.19
N VAL A 399 0.34 6.27 10.66
CA VAL A 399 1.08 7.30 11.41
C VAL A 399 1.36 8.51 10.53
N GLN A 400 1.75 8.29 9.27
CA GLN A 400 2.01 9.37 8.33
C GLN A 400 0.73 10.15 7.96
N SER A 401 -0.41 9.47 7.81
CA SER A 401 -1.68 10.13 7.52
C SER A 401 -2.08 11.11 8.60
N LYS A 402 -1.89 10.75 9.86
CA LYS A 402 -2.14 11.64 11.01
C LYS A 402 -1.23 12.87 11.01
N MET A 403 0.01 12.74 10.53
CA MET A 403 0.96 13.86 10.43
C MET A 403 0.70 14.74 9.21
N GLY A 404 0.13 14.22 8.14
CA GLY A 404 -0.08 14.91 6.88
C GLY A 404 -1.53 15.34 6.59
N ASN A 405 -2.46 15.19 7.54
CA ASN A 405 -3.91 15.39 7.35
C ASN A 405 -4.49 14.59 6.16
N MET A 406 -3.89 13.44 5.85
CA MET A 406 -4.41 12.54 4.82
C MET A 406 -5.20 11.41 5.46
N ASP A 407 -6.41 11.16 4.97
CA ASP A 407 -7.16 9.97 5.33
C ASP A 407 -6.55 8.76 4.63
N VAL A 408 -5.97 7.85 5.38
CA VAL A 408 -5.53 6.53 4.88
C VAL A 408 -6.51 5.48 5.38
N ALA A 409 -7.07 4.71 4.47
CA ALA A 409 -7.97 3.62 4.83
C ALA A 409 -7.22 2.55 5.64
N ASP A 410 -7.87 2.03 6.68
CA ASP A 410 -7.36 0.88 7.40
C ASP A 410 -7.34 -0.34 6.47
N PRO A 411 -6.21 -1.06 6.40
CA PRO A 411 -6.11 -2.20 5.50
C PRO A 411 -7.10 -3.31 5.89
N ALA A 412 -7.91 -3.78 4.93
CA ALA A 412 -8.89 -4.83 5.16
C ALA A 412 -8.25 -6.12 5.70
N TYR A 413 -7.00 -6.41 5.34
CA TYR A 413 -6.31 -7.59 5.87
C TYR A 413 -6.05 -7.50 7.38
N LEU A 414 -5.83 -6.28 7.93
CA LEU A 414 -5.68 -6.11 9.39
C LEU A 414 -6.99 -6.45 10.13
N HIS A 415 -8.15 -6.28 9.49
CA HIS A 415 -9.42 -6.67 10.10
C HIS A 415 -9.75 -8.15 9.86
N ASN A 416 -9.50 -8.66 8.67
CA ASN A 416 -9.91 -9.99 8.25
C ASN A 416 -8.88 -11.08 8.54
N GLN A 417 -7.59 -10.72 8.69
CA GLN A 417 -6.47 -11.66 8.82
C GLN A 417 -5.61 -11.41 10.06
N GLN A 418 -6.17 -10.80 11.11
CA GLN A 418 -5.44 -10.51 12.36
C GLN A 418 -4.78 -11.75 12.95
N GLY A 419 -5.48 -12.89 12.92
CA GLY A 419 -4.92 -14.15 13.38
C GLY A 419 -3.71 -14.61 12.57
N THR A 420 -3.79 -14.51 11.23
CA THR A 420 -2.68 -14.85 10.33
C THR A 420 -1.50 -13.91 10.55
N HIS A 421 -1.75 -12.62 10.66
CA HIS A 421 -0.74 -11.59 10.94
C HIS A 421 0.00 -11.91 12.23
N PHE A 422 -0.75 -12.14 13.31
CA PHE A 422 -0.19 -12.49 14.62
C PHE A 422 0.69 -13.75 14.55
N VAL A 423 0.19 -14.81 13.91
CA VAL A 423 0.93 -16.09 13.80
C VAL A 423 2.21 -15.90 13.00
N VAL A 424 2.16 -15.19 11.86
CA VAL A 424 3.35 -15.00 11.01
C VAL A 424 4.41 -14.17 11.72
N VAL A 425 4.04 -13.03 12.33
CA VAL A 425 4.98 -12.17 13.06
C VAL A 425 5.57 -12.90 14.26
N THR A 426 4.72 -13.63 15.01
CA THR A 426 5.17 -14.42 16.16
C THR A 426 6.12 -15.55 15.75
N ALA A 427 5.80 -16.29 14.70
CA ALA A 427 6.66 -17.36 14.18
C ALA A 427 7.98 -16.81 13.65
N ALA A 428 7.98 -15.70 12.92
CA ALA A 428 9.18 -15.05 12.42
C ALA A 428 10.09 -14.57 13.57
N SER A 429 9.51 -13.93 14.60
CA SER A 429 10.23 -13.46 15.78
C SER A 429 10.84 -14.62 16.57
N TYR A 430 10.07 -15.69 16.80
CA TYR A 430 10.54 -16.89 17.48
C TYR A 430 11.64 -17.61 16.69
N LEU A 431 11.48 -17.74 15.38
CA LEU A 431 12.49 -18.35 14.51
C LEU A 431 13.80 -17.57 14.56
N PHE A 432 13.73 -16.24 14.48
CA PHE A 432 14.90 -15.36 14.52
C PHE A 432 15.65 -15.51 15.86
N ILE A 433 14.93 -15.40 16.98
CA ILE A 433 15.59 -15.53 18.30
C ILE A 433 16.20 -16.92 18.51
N THR A 434 15.53 -17.96 18.00
CA THR A 434 16.03 -19.34 18.05
C THR A 434 17.31 -19.50 17.23
N ILE A 435 17.37 -18.94 16.02
CA ILE A 435 18.56 -18.99 15.16
C ILE A 435 19.72 -18.25 15.82
N VAL A 436 19.49 -17.05 16.34
CA VAL A 436 20.53 -16.26 17.03
C VAL A 436 21.05 -17.00 18.28
N THR A 437 20.13 -17.56 19.05
CA THR A 437 20.49 -18.38 20.25
C THR A 437 21.32 -19.60 19.88
N LEU A 438 20.95 -20.32 18.81
CA LEU A 438 21.70 -21.46 18.32
C LEU A 438 23.12 -21.06 17.88
N ILE A 439 23.26 -19.98 17.12
CA ILE A 439 24.58 -19.47 16.72
C ILE A 439 25.39 -19.09 17.95
N GLY A 440 24.78 -18.33 18.88
CA GLY A 440 25.41 -17.90 20.12
C GLY A 440 25.86 -19.05 21.04
N ALA A 441 25.10 -20.15 21.07
CA ALA A 441 25.43 -21.32 21.90
C ALA A 441 26.41 -22.26 21.18
N ILE A 442 26.22 -22.54 19.89
CA ILE A 442 26.99 -23.55 19.14
C ILE A 442 28.42 -23.08 18.88
N VAL A 443 28.61 -21.81 18.44
CA VAL A 443 29.93 -21.31 18.01
C VAL A 443 30.95 -21.32 19.14
N PRO A 444 30.65 -20.76 20.34
CA PRO A 444 31.58 -20.83 21.47
C PRO A 444 31.77 -22.25 22.02
N ALA A 445 30.69 -23.05 22.12
CA ALA A 445 30.78 -24.43 22.57
C ALA A 445 31.68 -25.28 21.64
N TRP A 446 31.53 -25.12 20.33
CA TRP A 446 32.40 -25.78 19.35
C TRP A 446 33.87 -25.37 19.52
N ARG A 447 34.16 -24.08 19.75
CA ARG A 447 35.50 -23.57 19.98
C ARG A 447 36.08 -24.15 21.28
N ALA A 448 35.31 -24.15 22.37
CA ALA A 448 35.72 -24.71 23.65
C ALA A 448 35.99 -26.24 23.60
N THR A 449 35.21 -26.99 22.80
CA THR A 449 35.44 -28.44 22.62
C THR A 449 36.72 -28.77 21.84
N ARG A 450 37.38 -27.81 21.19
CA ARG A 450 38.66 -27.99 20.50
C ARG A 450 39.88 -27.83 21.41
N MET A 451 39.73 -27.20 22.57
CA MET A 451 40.81 -27.05 23.57
C MET A 451 41.14 -28.40 24.16
N LEU A 452 42.40 -28.56 24.56
CA LEU A 452 42.83 -29.74 25.31
C LEU A 452 42.20 -29.72 26.72
N PRO A 453 41.70 -30.83 27.25
CA PRO A 453 41.10 -30.86 28.59
C PRO A 453 42.03 -30.32 29.70
N ALA A 454 43.35 -30.52 29.57
CA ALA A 454 44.35 -30.00 30.49
C ALA A 454 44.41 -28.46 30.48
N ASP A 455 44.28 -27.82 29.33
CA ASP A 455 44.31 -26.36 29.21
C ASP A 455 43.02 -25.73 29.77
N ALA A 456 41.87 -26.40 29.60
CA ALA A 456 40.59 -25.94 30.14
C ALA A 456 40.52 -26.00 31.68
N LEU A 457 41.33 -26.84 32.32
CA LEU A 457 41.40 -27.01 33.79
C LEU A 457 42.52 -26.17 34.43
N ARG A 458 43.48 -25.65 33.66
CA ARG A 458 44.62 -24.86 34.13
C ARG A 458 44.31 -23.37 34.36
N ASP A 459 43.25 -22.85 33.74
CA ASP A 459 42.82 -21.46 33.91
C ASP A 459 41.96 -21.23 35.18
N TYR A 460 42.06 -22.12 36.17
CA TYR A 460 41.39 -22.03 37.46
C TYR A 460 42.35 -21.69 38.58
#